data_fc2fff9c42653895a784c17e9ea4023b
#
_entry.id   fc2fff9c42653895a784c17e9ea4023b
#
_cell.length_a   1.000
_cell.length_b   1.000
_cell.length_c   1.000
_cell.angle_alpha   90.00
_cell.angle_beta   90.00
_cell.angle_gamma   90.00
#
_symmetry.space_group_name_H-M   'P 1'
#
loop_
_entity.id
_entity.type
_entity.pdbx_description
1 polymer ?
#
loop_
_entity_poly.entity_id
_entity_poly.type
_entity_poly.pdbx_seq_one_letter_code
_entity_poly.pdbx_strand_id
1 'polypeptide(L)'
;MVRFENIGFRYGLGPEILRDISFALAPGSLHFLTGSSDAGKSSLLKLIYLAAKPSRGLITLFGRDTATTPRRDLPALRRRVGVVFQEFRLLHHLSAFDNVALPLRVAGTRENDIRKHVAELLGWVGLANHMNARPTTLSGGQQQRVAIARAVIARPKLLLADEPTGNVDDRMALRLMHLFEELNKLGTTIVIATHNESLVKRLGLPCLRLDDGQLEIGASAPNRAAMAAASGAGGLAKPAVDAAAGRPRENAV
;
A
#
# COMPACT_ATOMS: atom_id res chain seq x y z
N MET A 1 -14.67 1.60 -4.34
CA MET A 1 -13.59 0.92 -3.56
C MET A 1 -13.49 1.48 -2.15
N VAL A 2 -13.10 2.73 -2.02
CA VAL A 2 -13.07 3.52 -0.78
C VAL A 2 -13.95 4.75 -1.00
N ARG A 3 -14.79 5.12 -0.04
CA ARG A 3 -15.59 6.33 -0.09
C ARG A 3 -15.63 6.97 1.30
N PHE A 4 -15.34 8.24 1.34
CA PHE A 4 -15.37 9.11 2.50
C PHE A 4 -16.45 10.15 2.31
N GLU A 5 -17.30 10.36 3.30
CA GLU A 5 -18.40 11.32 3.28
C GLU A 5 -18.37 12.17 4.56
N ASN A 6 -18.03 13.45 4.40
CA ASN A 6 -17.98 14.47 5.47
C ASN A 6 -17.20 14.01 6.71
N ILE A 7 -16.03 13.37 6.47
CA ILE A 7 -15.20 12.85 7.54
C ILE A 7 -14.53 13.97 8.31
N GLY A 8 -14.74 13.97 9.63
CA GLY A 8 -13.92 14.68 10.59
C GLY A 8 -13.11 13.68 11.44
N PHE A 9 -11.90 14.05 11.80
CA PHE A 9 -11.04 13.21 12.64
C PHE A 9 -10.18 14.04 13.59
N ARG A 10 -10.12 13.58 14.87
CA ARG A 10 -9.25 14.11 15.92
C ARG A 10 -8.72 12.98 16.79
N TYR A 11 -7.60 13.20 17.44
CA TYR A 11 -7.11 12.31 18.49
C TYR A 11 -7.63 12.77 19.85
N GLY A 12 -8.34 11.89 20.55
CA GLY A 12 -8.90 12.21 21.87
C GLY A 12 -9.82 13.43 21.84
N LEU A 13 -9.56 14.39 22.71
CA LEU A 13 -10.28 15.67 22.82
C LEU A 13 -9.55 16.84 22.11
N GLY A 14 -8.49 16.55 21.35
CA GLY A 14 -7.72 17.57 20.62
C GLY A 14 -8.48 18.20 19.46
N PRO A 15 -7.84 19.16 18.76
CA PRO A 15 -8.43 19.81 17.58
C PRO A 15 -8.66 18.80 16.46
N GLU A 16 -9.58 19.15 15.57
CA GLU A 16 -9.88 18.33 14.39
C GLU A 16 -8.73 18.43 13.38
N ILE A 17 -8.08 17.29 13.10
CA ILE A 17 -6.93 17.17 12.18
C ILE A 17 -7.41 17.03 10.74
N LEU A 18 -8.52 16.31 10.51
CA LEU A 18 -9.16 16.20 9.20
C LEU A 18 -10.55 16.81 9.29
N ARG A 19 -10.87 17.69 8.35
CA ARG A 19 -12.09 18.47 8.34
C ARG A 19 -12.85 18.29 7.03
N ASP A 20 -14.10 17.82 7.11
CA ASP A 20 -15.02 17.68 5.97
C ASP A 20 -14.46 16.91 4.77
N ILE A 21 -13.63 15.89 5.03
CA ILE A 21 -13.00 15.09 3.97
C ILE A 21 -14.06 14.25 3.25
N SER A 22 -14.22 14.52 1.96
CA SER A 22 -15.12 13.77 1.08
C SER A 22 -14.41 13.42 -0.22
N PHE A 23 -14.26 12.12 -0.51
CA PHE A 23 -13.69 11.64 -1.78
C PHE A 23 -14.05 10.18 -2.01
N ALA A 24 -13.80 9.71 -3.24
CA ALA A 24 -13.95 8.30 -3.59
C ALA A 24 -12.77 7.82 -4.43
N LEU A 25 -12.28 6.61 -4.13
CA LEU A 25 -11.30 5.90 -4.94
C LEU A 25 -12.02 4.79 -5.71
N ALA A 26 -11.90 4.83 -7.03
CA ALA A 26 -12.41 3.76 -7.89
C ALA A 26 -11.53 2.48 -7.75
N PRO A 27 -12.09 1.28 -7.98
CA PRO A 27 -11.29 0.08 -8.11
C PRO A 27 -10.22 0.24 -9.21
N GLY A 28 -8.99 -0.20 -8.93
CA GLY A 28 -7.88 -0.12 -9.88
C GLY A 28 -7.36 1.30 -10.14
N SER A 29 -7.73 2.30 -9.34
CA SER A 29 -7.16 3.65 -9.45
C SER A 29 -5.81 3.73 -8.72
N LEU A 30 -4.92 4.60 -9.21
CA LEU A 30 -3.64 4.91 -8.59
C LEU A 30 -3.55 6.41 -8.36
N HIS A 31 -3.30 6.83 -7.11
CA HIS A 31 -3.27 8.23 -6.70
C HIS A 31 -2.06 8.52 -5.84
N PHE A 32 -1.52 9.72 -6.00
CA PHE A 32 -0.68 10.32 -4.95
C PHE A 32 -1.55 10.99 -3.89
N LEU A 33 -1.08 10.96 -2.64
CA LEU A 33 -1.56 11.77 -1.53
C LEU A 33 -0.44 12.71 -1.12
N THR A 34 -0.58 14.01 -1.41
CA THR A 34 0.43 15.02 -1.13
C THR A 34 -0.03 16.00 -0.06
N GLY A 35 0.87 16.82 0.43
CA GLY A 35 0.62 17.83 1.46
C GLY A 35 1.82 17.96 2.39
N SER A 36 1.83 18.99 3.25
CA SER A 36 2.86 19.21 4.26
C SER A 36 2.98 18.02 5.23
N SER A 37 4.07 17.94 5.99
CA SER A 37 4.29 16.84 6.94
C SER A 37 3.15 16.70 7.95
N ASP A 38 2.58 17.81 8.40
CA ASP A 38 1.54 17.84 9.43
C ASP A 38 0.10 17.94 8.88
N ALA A 39 -0.05 17.90 7.56
CA ALA A 39 -1.38 18.03 6.91
C ALA A 39 -2.39 16.93 7.29
N GLY A 40 -1.96 15.83 7.93
CA GLY A 40 -2.84 14.73 8.34
C GLY A 40 -2.83 13.52 7.39
N LYS A 41 -1.86 13.42 6.44
CA LYS A 41 -1.76 12.28 5.49
C LYS A 41 -1.78 10.92 6.18
N SER A 42 -0.91 10.70 7.18
CA SER A 42 -0.86 9.44 7.93
C SER A 42 -2.13 9.18 8.73
N SER A 43 -2.84 10.24 9.19
CA SER A 43 -4.15 10.11 9.84
C SER A 43 -5.23 9.66 8.85
N LEU A 44 -5.23 10.21 7.65
CA LEU A 44 -6.12 9.78 6.56
C LEU A 44 -5.87 8.30 6.21
N LEU A 45 -4.60 7.89 6.06
CA LEU A 45 -4.25 6.49 5.82
C LEU A 45 -4.73 5.58 6.97
N LYS A 46 -4.57 5.99 8.25
CA LYS A 46 -5.05 5.23 9.43
C LYS A 46 -6.54 4.97 9.40
N LEU A 47 -7.34 5.91 8.91
CA LEU A 47 -8.77 5.73 8.72
C LEU A 47 -9.05 4.70 7.62
N ILE A 48 -8.32 4.75 6.49
CA ILE A 48 -8.53 3.84 5.36
C ILE A 48 -8.19 2.39 5.75
N TYR A 49 -7.07 2.14 6.48
CA TYR A 49 -6.73 0.77 6.91
C TYR A 49 -7.35 0.38 8.27
N LEU A 50 -8.33 1.14 8.75
CA LEU A 50 -9.14 0.84 9.94
C LEU A 50 -8.33 0.77 11.25
N ALA A 51 -7.21 1.50 11.36
CA ALA A 51 -6.46 1.65 12.60
C ALA A 51 -7.05 2.75 13.50
N ALA A 52 -7.80 3.67 12.92
CA ALA A 52 -8.54 4.71 13.62
C ALA A 52 -10.00 4.72 13.15
N LYS A 53 -10.87 5.33 13.95
CA LYS A 53 -12.27 5.58 13.59
C LYS A 53 -12.46 7.08 13.37
N PRO A 54 -13.28 7.50 12.40
CA PRO A 54 -13.61 8.90 12.24
C PRO A 54 -14.35 9.42 13.47
N SER A 55 -14.23 10.71 13.77
CA SER A 55 -14.99 11.39 14.82
C SER A 55 -16.41 11.69 14.36
N ARG A 56 -16.59 11.92 13.04
CA ARG A 56 -17.87 12.12 12.36
C ARG A 56 -17.77 11.71 10.91
N GLY A 57 -18.91 11.56 10.24
CA GLY A 57 -19.00 11.16 8.83
C GLY A 57 -18.99 9.65 8.63
N LEU A 58 -18.99 9.22 7.38
CA LEU A 58 -19.14 7.83 6.97
C LEU A 58 -17.98 7.37 6.09
N ILE A 59 -17.40 6.21 6.41
CA ILE A 59 -16.38 5.55 5.59
C ILE A 59 -16.94 4.23 5.06
N THR A 60 -17.03 4.11 3.75
CA THR A 60 -17.33 2.86 3.07
C THR A 60 -16.05 2.25 2.51
N LEU A 61 -15.73 1.02 2.89
CA LEU A 61 -14.57 0.27 2.40
C LEU A 61 -15.03 -1.05 1.78
N PHE A 62 -14.68 -1.26 0.50
CA PHE A 62 -15.10 -2.44 -0.28
C PHE A 62 -16.62 -2.67 -0.29
N GLY A 63 -17.40 -1.59 -0.30
CA GLY A 63 -18.87 -1.64 -0.27
C GLY A 63 -19.49 -1.87 1.10
N ARG A 64 -18.69 -1.89 2.18
CA ARG A 64 -19.18 -2.03 3.55
C ARG A 64 -18.96 -0.75 4.34
N ASP A 65 -20.00 -0.31 5.04
CA ASP A 65 -19.89 0.76 6.03
C ASP A 65 -19.03 0.28 7.21
N THR A 66 -17.96 1.02 7.51
CA THR A 66 -17.01 0.65 8.56
C THR A 66 -17.55 0.88 9.98
N ALA A 67 -18.53 1.77 10.14
CA ALA A 67 -19.15 2.07 11.43
C ALA A 67 -20.10 0.95 11.89
N THR A 68 -20.85 0.36 10.95
CA THR A 68 -21.81 -0.71 11.21
C THR A 68 -21.21 -2.11 11.09
N THR A 69 -20.01 -2.24 10.52
CA THR A 69 -19.33 -3.54 10.36
C THR A 69 -18.96 -4.11 11.74
N PRO A 70 -19.42 -5.35 12.08
CA PRO A 70 -19.08 -6.00 13.33
C PRO A 70 -17.57 -6.12 13.54
N ARG A 71 -17.11 -5.99 14.79
CA ARG A 71 -15.66 -6.08 15.11
C ARG A 71 -15.01 -7.37 14.63
N ARG A 72 -15.73 -8.49 14.63
CA ARG A 72 -15.27 -9.81 14.15
C ARG A 72 -14.98 -9.83 12.63
N ASP A 73 -15.61 -8.95 11.85
CA ASP A 73 -15.48 -8.90 10.39
C ASP A 73 -14.38 -7.91 9.93
N LEU A 74 -13.95 -6.99 10.80
CA LEU A 74 -12.89 -6.01 10.49
C LEU A 74 -11.57 -6.68 10.06
N PRO A 75 -11.09 -7.80 10.66
CA PRO A 75 -9.88 -8.47 10.20
C PRO A 75 -9.97 -8.94 8.73
N ALA A 76 -11.14 -9.36 8.27
CA ALA A 76 -11.34 -9.75 6.88
C ALA A 76 -11.21 -8.55 5.91
N LEU A 77 -11.68 -7.36 6.30
CA LEU A 77 -11.46 -6.12 5.54
C LEU A 77 -9.99 -5.71 5.55
N ARG A 78 -9.33 -5.75 6.72
CA ARG A 78 -7.91 -5.38 6.85
C ARG A 78 -6.99 -6.26 6.02
N ARG A 79 -7.24 -7.57 5.91
CA ARG A 79 -6.45 -8.49 5.07
C ARG A 79 -6.47 -8.13 3.59
N ARG A 80 -7.47 -7.37 3.13
CA ARG A 80 -7.57 -6.87 1.75
C ARG A 80 -6.79 -5.58 1.52
N VAL A 81 -6.20 -5.00 2.59
CA VAL A 81 -5.41 -3.75 2.55
C VAL A 81 -3.96 -4.09 2.86
N GLY A 82 -3.07 -3.84 1.92
CA GLY A 82 -1.63 -3.82 2.14
C GLY A 82 -1.20 -2.44 2.63
N VAL A 83 -0.30 -2.38 3.61
CA VAL A 83 0.20 -1.10 4.12
C VAL A 83 1.73 -1.13 4.18
N VAL A 84 2.35 -0.17 3.51
CA VAL A 84 3.77 0.16 3.67
C VAL A 84 3.85 1.35 4.63
N PHE A 85 4.43 1.13 5.81
CA PHE A 85 4.57 2.15 6.84
C PHE A 85 5.88 2.91 6.67
N GLN A 86 5.88 4.20 6.98
CA GLN A 86 7.07 5.05 6.96
C GLN A 86 8.19 4.49 7.87
N GLU A 87 7.84 3.95 9.04
CA GLU A 87 8.78 3.34 10.00
C GLU A 87 8.97 1.83 9.77
N PHE A 88 8.66 1.29 8.59
CA PHE A 88 8.74 -0.10 8.16
C PHE A 88 7.90 -1.07 9.00
N ARG A 89 7.87 -0.96 10.32
CA ARG A 89 7.18 -1.83 11.29
C ARG A 89 7.45 -3.31 11.06
N LEU A 90 8.72 -3.64 10.82
CA LEU A 90 9.17 -5.01 10.71
C LEU A 90 9.23 -5.66 12.09
N LEU A 91 8.93 -6.96 12.15
CA LEU A 91 9.07 -7.75 13.37
C LEU A 91 10.55 -8.14 13.52
N HIS A 92 11.24 -7.53 14.49
CA HIS A 92 12.70 -7.64 14.65
C HIS A 92 13.19 -9.05 15.00
N HIS A 93 12.33 -9.87 15.60
CA HIS A 93 12.63 -11.27 15.95
C HIS A 93 12.47 -12.23 14.77
N LEU A 94 11.87 -11.79 13.67
CA LEU A 94 11.68 -12.57 12.45
C LEU A 94 12.73 -12.20 11.39
N SER A 95 13.05 -13.16 10.51
CA SER A 95 13.87 -12.92 9.32
C SER A 95 13.14 -12.02 8.30
N ALA A 96 13.88 -11.55 7.29
CA ALA A 96 13.26 -10.86 6.14
C ALA A 96 12.23 -11.77 5.45
N PHE A 97 12.58 -13.04 5.26
CA PHE A 97 11.69 -14.05 4.70
C PHE A 97 10.40 -14.19 5.53
N ASP A 98 10.52 -14.37 6.85
CA ASP A 98 9.36 -14.58 7.71
C ASP A 98 8.49 -13.33 7.83
N ASN A 99 9.08 -12.12 7.82
CA ASN A 99 8.31 -10.88 7.74
C ASN A 99 7.44 -10.83 6.49
N VAL A 100 7.98 -11.21 5.33
CA VAL A 100 7.24 -11.23 4.06
C VAL A 100 6.25 -12.40 4.01
N ALA A 101 6.57 -13.54 4.59
CA ALA A 101 5.69 -14.72 4.64
C ALA A 101 4.44 -14.53 5.50
N LEU A 102 4.52 -13.65 6.51
CA LEU A 102 3.50 -13.51 7.55
C LEU A 102 2.07 -13.31 7.02
N PRO A 103 1.80 -12.42 6.04
CA PRO A 103 0.44 -12.24 5.51
C PRO A 103 -0.13 -13.51 4.86
N LEU A 104 0.72 -14.29 4.19
CA LEU A 104 0.32 -15.56 3.57
C LEU A 104 0.04 -16.64 4.60
N ARG A 105 0.86 -16.72 5.68
CA ARG A 105 0.61 -17.64 6.80
C ARG A 105 -0.72 -17.32 7.50
N VAL A 106 -0.99 -16.03 7.77
CA VAL A 106 -2.27 -15.58 8.34
C VAL A 106 -3.46 -15.90 7.43
N ALA A 107 -3.23 -15.93 6.11
CA ALA A 107 -4.25 -16.32 5.12
C ALA A 107 -4.42 -17.85 4.99
N GLY A 108 -3.59 -18.66 5.68
CA GLY A 108 -3.65 -20.13 5.61
C GLY A 108 -3.04 -20.74 4.34
N THR A 109 -2.14 -20.01 3.66
CA THR A 109 -1.43 -20.52 2.47
C THR A 109 -0.49 -21.65 2.86
N ARG A 110 -0.33 -22.66 1.99
CA ARG A 110 0.58 -23.78 2.21
C ARG A 110 2.04 -23.33 2.24
N GLU A 111 2.86 -23.86 3.14
CA GLU A 111 4.24 -23.41 3.35
C GLU A 111 5.13 -23.59 2.09
N ASN A 112 4.89 -24.60 1.26
CA ASN A 112 5.62 -24.78 0.00
C ASN A 112 5.35 -23.64 -1.00
N ASP A 113 4.10 -23.17 -1.09
CA ASP A 113 3.71 -22.05 -1.95
C ASP A 113 4.28 -20.74 -1.38
N ILE A 114 4.26 -20.59 -0.05
CA ILE A 114 4.87 -19.45 0.64
C ILE A 114 6.35 -19.34 0.30
N ARG A 115 7.11 -20.45 0.44
CA ARG A 115 8.56 -20.48 0.14
C ARG A 115 8.84 -20.00 -1.27
N LYS A 116 8.10 -20.50 -2.25
CA LYS A 116 8.26 -20.12 -3.65
C LYS A 116 7.98 -18.63 -3.86
N HIS A 117 6.79 -18.16 -3.48
CA HIS A 117 6.37 -16.79 -3.74
C HIS A 117 7.23 -15.75 -3.00
N VAL A 118 7.60 -16.04 -1.75
CA VAL A 118 8.44 -15.14 -0.95
C VAL A 118 9.85 -15.06 -1.53
N ALA A 119 10.45 -16.19 -1.92
CA ALA A 119 11.78 -16.20 -2.52
C ALA A 119 11.81 -15.43 -3.85
N GLU A 120 10.81 -15.63 -4.72
CA GLU A 120 10.66 -14.90 -5.98
C GLU A 120 10.55 -13.39 -5.74
N LEU A 121 9.68 -12.97 -4.81
CA LEU A 121 9.48 -11.55 -4.53
C LEU A 121 10.69 -10.89 -3.88
N LEU A 122 11.35 -11.56 -2.91
CA LEU A 122 12.59 -11.06 -2.31
C LEU A 122 13.72 -10.99 -3.33
N GLY A 123 13.81 -11.93 -4.25
CA GLY A 123 14.74 -11.87 -5.39
C GLY A 123 14.46 -10.65 -6.28
N TRP A 124 13.19 -10.40 -6.59
CA TRP A 124 12.78 -9.27 -7.42
C TRP A 124 13.11 -7.91 -6.79
N VAL A 125 12.92 -7.75 -5.47
CA VAL A 125 13.31 -6.53 -4.75
C VAL A 125 14.82 -6.48 -4.41
N GLY A 126 15.63 -7.41 -4.93
CA GLY A 126 17.08 -7.43 -4.76
C GLY A 126 17.53 -7.81 -3.35
N LEU A 127 16.80 -8.70 -2.69
CA LEU A 127 17.07 -9.22 -1.34
C LEU A 127 17.31 -10.74 -1.31
N ALA A 128 17.62 -11.38 -2.46
CA ALA A 128 17.86 -12.82 -2.55
C ALA A 128 18.89 -13.32 -1.52
N ASN A 129 19.98 -12.56 -1.33
CA ASN A 129 21.06 -12.92 -0.39
C ASN A 129 20.79 -12.49 1.06
N HIS A 130 19.64 -11.88 1.36
CA HIS A 130 19.30 -11.34 2.67
C HIS A 130 18.03 -11.98 3.26
N MET A 131 17.56 -13.10 2.70
CA MET A 131 16.29 -13.72 3.13
C MET A 131 16.29 -14.10 4.62
N ASN A 132 17.43 -14.59 5.12
CA ASN A 132 17.58 -15.00 6.52
C ASN A 132 18.04 -13.87 7.45
N ALA A 133 18.34 -12.68 6.92
CA ALA A 133 18.76 -11.54 7.71
C ALA A 133 17.64 -11.01 8.59
N ARG A 134 17.96 -10.60 9.81
CA ARG A 134 17.01 -9.93 10.71
C ARG A 134 16.94 -8.43 10.37
N PRO A 135 15.80 -7.74 10.59
CA PRO A 135 15.67 -6.32 10.32
C PRO A 135 16.79 -5.46 10.91
N THR A 136 17.26 -5.79 12.12
CA THR A 136 18.35 -5.06 12.80
C THR A 136 19.70 -5.11 12.08
N THR A 137 19.92 -6.08 11.19
CA THR A 137 21.15 -6.22 10.39
C THR A 137 21.01 -5.67 8.97
N LEU A 138 19.82 -5.19 8.61
CA LEU A 138 19.51 -4.65 7.29
C LEU A 138 19.65 -3.11 7.29
N SER A 139 20.16 -2.57 6.17
CA SER A 139 20.13 -1.12 5.95
C SER A 139 18.67 -0.60 5.86
N GLY A 140 18.46 0.72 6.05
CA GLY A 140 17.14 1.33 5.94
C GLY A 140 16.45 1.03 4.60
N GLY A 141 17.19 1.14 3.47
CA GLY A 141 16.66 0.78 2.15
C GLY A 141 16.34 -0.71 1.98
N GLN A 142 17.09 -1.61 2.66
CA GLN A 142 16.78 -3.04 2.68
C GLN A 142 15.51 -3.31 3.50
N GLN A 143 15.38 -2.68 4.68
CA GLN A 143 14.17 -2.76 5.52
C GLN A 143 12.94 -2.24 4.77
N GLN A 144 13.06 -1.14 4.06
CA GLN A 144 11.99 -0.59 3.21
C GLN A 144 11.51 -1.62 2.18
N ARG A 145 12.44 -2.28 1.48
CA ARG A 145 12.11 -3.31 0.49
C ARG A 145 11.43 -4.54 1.10
N VAL A 146 11.84 -4.96 2.29
CA VAL A 146 11.14 -6.02 3.04
C VAL A 146 9.72 -5.58 3.41
N ALA A 147 9.54 -4.35 3.88
CA ALA A 147 8.22 -3.82 4.24
C ALA A 147 7.28 -3.74 3.03
N ILE A 148 7.79 -3.32 1.87
CA ILE A 148 7.02 -3.29 0.62
C ILE A 148 6.68 -4.72 0.18
N ALA A 149 7.65 -5.64 0.15
CA ALA A 149 7.39 -7.04 -0.19
C ALA A 149 6.32 -7.66 0.71
N ARG A 150 6.38 -7.42 2.02
CA ARG A 150 5.35 -7.86 2.97
C ARG A 150 3.96 -7.30 2.65
N ALA A 151 3.89 -6.03 2.27
CA ALA A 151 2.61 -5.38 1.98
C ALA A 151 1.94 -5.92 0.72
N VAL A 152 2.73 -6.35 -0.29
CA VAL A 152 2.21 -6.75 -1.61
C VAL A 152 2.07 -8.25 -1.81
N ILE A 153 2.75 -9.09 -0.99
CA ILE A 153 2.80 -10.56 -1.18
C ILE A 153 1.42 -11.22 -1.23
N ALA A 154 0.47 -10.72 -0.42
CA ALA A 154 -0.89 -11.24 -0.37
C ALA A 154 -1.81 -10.68 -1.48
N ARG A 155 -1.28 -9.94 -2.45
CA ARG A 155 -2.03 -9.31 -3.55
C ARG A 155 -3.25 -8.53 -3.04
N PRO A 156 -3.03 -7.47 -2.25
CA PRO A 156 -4.13 -6.72 -1.65
C PRO A 156 -5.01 -6.07 -2.71
N LYS A 157 -6.28 -5.81 -2.39
CA LYS A 157 -7.19 -5.04 -3.25
C LYS A 157 -6.90 -3.54 -3.17
N LEU A 158 -6.35 -3.09 -2.05
CA LEU A 158 -5.94 -1.71 -1.79
C LEU A 158 -4.55 -1.72 -1.18
N LEU A 159 -3.62 -0.98 -1.78
CA LEU A 159 -2.27 -0.76 -1.25
C LEU A 159 -2.14 0.70 -0.82
N LEU A 160 -1.75 0.89 0.42
CA LEU A 160 -1.42 2.20 0.99
C LEU A 160 0.07 2.25 1.24
N ALA A 161 0.77 3.23 0.72
CA ALA A 161 2.19 3.40 0.94
C ALA A 161 2.47 4.78 1.52
N ASP A 162 3.02 4.82 2.73
CA ASP A 162 3.41 6.05 3.42
C ASP A 162 4.91 6.25 3.24
N GLU A 163 5.31 7.26 2.44
CA GLU A 163 6.68 7.60 2.06
C GLU A 163 7.52 6.40 1.58
N PRO A 164 7.05 5.62 0.57
CA PRO A 164 7.70 4.35 0.20
C PRO A 164 9.07 4.51 -0.45
N THR A 165 9.46 5.72 -0.84
CA THR A 165 10.72 6.01 -1.55
C THR A 165 11.69 6.86 -0.72
N GLY A 166 11.34 7.24 0.51
CA GLY A 166 12.12 8.16 1.33
C GLY A 166 13.50 7.64 1.77
N ASN A 167 13.70 6.32 1.80
CA ASN A 167 14.94 5.69 2.29
C ASN A 167 15.66 4.85 1.23
N VAL A 168 15.39 5.10 -0.06
CA VAL A 168 16.02 4.39 -1.17
C VAL A 168 16.57 5.38 -2.19
N ASP A 169 17.57 4.95 -2.96
CA ASP A 169 18.11 5.74 -4.07
C ASP A 169 17.11 5.90 -5.22
N ASP A 170 17.35 6.86 -6.11
CA ASP A 170 16.47 7.18 -7.25
C ASP A 170 16.21 5.97 -8.17
N ARG A 171 17.22 5.14 -8.41
CA ARG A 171 17.09 3.94 -9.25
C ARG A 171 16.15 2.93 -8.61
N MET A 172 16.25 2.76 -7.31
CA MET A 172 15.37 1.87 -6.56
C MET A 172 13.97 2.47 -6.43
N ALA A 173 13.86 3.79 -6.20
CA ALA A 173 12.58 4.48 -6.18
C ALA A 173 11.77 4.24 -7.47
N LEU A 174 12.42 4.35 -8.64
CA LEU A 174 11.79 4.06 -9.94
C LEU A 174 11.38 2.59 -10.07
N ARG A 175 12.19 1.64 -9.60
CA ARG A 175 11.80 0.22 -9.58
C ARG A 175 10.58 -0.05 -8.72
N LEU A 176 10.50 0.59 -7.54
CA LEU A 176 9.35 0.46 -6.66
C LEU A 176 8.09 1.06 -7.29
N MET A 177 8.22 2.21 -7.97
CA MET A 177 7.10 2.81 -8.69
C MET A 177 6.63 1.88 -9.82
N HIS A 178 7.54 1.27 -10.56
CA HIS A 178 7.19 0.27 -11.58
C HIS A 178 6.46 -0.95 -10.97
N LEU A 179 6.89 -1.44 -9.79
CA LEU A 179 6.16 -2.49 -9.07
C LEU A 179 4.71 -2.06 -8.77
N PHE A 180 4.53 -0.84 -8.26
CA PHE A 180 3.19 -0.34 -7.95
C PHE A 180 2.31 -0.22 -9.21
N GLU A 181 2.89 0.18 -10.33
CA GLU A 181 2.17 0.22 -11.61
C GLU A 181 1.77 -1.16 -12.10
N GLU A 182 2.66 -2.15 -12.03
CA GLU A 182 2.33 -3.53 -12.39
C GLU A 182 1.21 -4.10 -11.49
N LEU A 183 1.27 -3.83 -10.17
CA LEU A 183 0.19 -4.20 -9.26
C LEU A 183 -1.13 -3.48 -9.59
N ASN A 184 -1.05 -2.22 -10.00
CA ASN A 184 -2.22 -1.44 -10.41
C ASN A 184 -2.86 -2.01 -11.70
N LYS A 185 -2.04 -2.38 -12.71
CA LYS A 185 -2.50 -3.06 -13.93
C LYS A 185 -3.22 -4.38 -13.62
N LEU A 186 -2.83 -5.06 -12.54
CA LEU A 186 -3.49 -6.27 -12.04
C LEU A 186 -4.77 -5.98 -11.23
N GLY A 187 -5.20 -4.71 -11.14
CA GLY A 187 -6.44 -4.28 -10.50
C GLY A 187 -6.31 -3.87 -9.04
N THR A 188 -5.09 -3.76 -8.48
CA THR A 188 -4.88 -3.20 -7.14
C THR A 188 -5.12 -1.70 -7.17
N THR A 189 -5.95 -1.19 -6.27
CA THR A 189 -6.07 0.27 -6.03
C THR A 189 -4.90 0.72 -5.17
N ILE A 190 -4.24 1.83 -5.51
CA ILE A 190 -3.01 2.26 -4.84
C ILE A 190 -3.11 3.73 -4.44
N VAL A 191 -2.71 4.03 -3.19
CA VAL A 191 -2.53 5.39 -2.69
C VAL A 191 -1.11 5.51 -2.14
N ILE A 192 -0.34 6.44 -2.68
CA ILE A 192 1.06 6.72 -2.29
C ILE A 192 1.10 8.09 -1.65
N ALA A 193 1.26 8.12 -0.32
CA ALA A 193 1.53 9.36 0.39
C ALA A 193 3.00 9.72 0.24
N THR A 194 3.28 10.93 -0.24
CA THR A 194 4.65 11.44 -0.39
C THR A 194 4.70 12.97 -0.36
N HIS A 195 5.82 13.50 0.08
CA HIS A 195 6.17 14.92 -0.02
C HIS A 195 7.15 15.19 -1.17
N ASN A 196 7.55 14.16 -1.94
CA ASN A 196 8.47 14.29 -3.07
C ASN A 196 7.74 14.85 -4.30
N GLU A 197 7.66 16.18 -4.41
CA GLU A 197 7.02 16.86 -5.54
C GLU A 197 7.65 16.53 -6.89
N SER A 198 8.96 16.28 -6.95
CA SER A 198 9.65 15.97 -8.21
C SER A 198 9.18 14.61 -8.74
N LEU A 199 8.99 13.62 -7.88
CA LEU A 199 8.43 12.32 -8.22
C LEU A 199 6.97 12.45 -8.70
N VAL A 200 6.16 13.22 -7.98
CA VAL A 200 4.75 13.48 -8.34
C VAL A 200 4.63 14.12 -9.71
N LYS A 201 5.41 15.19 -9.98
CA LYS A 201 5.43 15.89 -11.28
C LYS A 201 5.92 14.97 -12.41
N ARG A 202 6.96 14.16 -12.16
CA ARG A 202 7.55 13.25 -13.14
C ARG A 202 6.58 12.17 -13.60
N LEU A 203 5.77 11.63 -12.68
CA LEU A 203 4.85 10.53 -12.97
C LEU A 203 3.47 11.01 -13.46
N GLY A 204 3.09 12.25 -13.13
CA GLY A 204 1.85 12.84 -13.63
C GLY A 204 0.56 12.08 -13.26
N LEU A 205 0.57 11.35 -12.14
CA LEU A 205 -0.57 10.60 -11.67
C LEU A 205 -1.60 11.50 -10.97
N PRO A 206 -2.88 11.12 -10.90
CA PRO A 206 -3.89 11.84 -10.14
C PRO A 206 -3.45 12.08 -8.69
N CYS A 207 -3.70 13.28 -8.18
CA CYS A 207 -3.22 13.70 -6.88
C CYS A 207 -4.37 14.12 -5.97
N LEU A 208 -4.35 13.61 -4.74
CA LEU A 208 -5.13 14.06 -3.60
C LEU A 208 -4.24 14.98 -2.78
N ARG A 209 -4.51 16.27 -2.75
CA ARG A 209 -3.73 17.23 -1.97
C ARG A 209 -4.44 17.46 -0.63
N LEU A 210 -3.74 17.19 0.45
CA LEU A 210 -4.21 17.46 1.80
C LEU A 210 -3.48 18.71 2.31
N ASP A 211 -4.23 19.75 2.65
CA ASP A 211 -3.71 21.00 3.17
C ASP A 211 -4.55 21.45 4.36
N ASP A 212 -3.93 21.74 5.48
CA ASP A 212 -4.57 22.12 6.75
C ASP A 212 -5.82 21.28 7.09
N GLY A 213 -5.72 19.97 6.91
CA GLY A 213 -6.80 19.03 7.22
C GLY A 213 -7.96 19.02 6.23
N GLN A 214 -7.88 19.73 5.12
CA GLN A 214 -8.85 19.72 4.02
C GLN A 214 -8.29 19.03 2.78
N LEU A 215 -9.13 18.38 2.00
CA LEU A 215 -8.71 17.62 0.82
C LEU A 215 -9.12 18.34 -0.46
N GLU A 216 -8.14 18.62 -1.31
CA GLU A 216 -8.34 19.08 -2.68
C GLU A 216 -8.07 17.92 -3.65
N ILE A 217 -8.98 17.69 -4.59
CA ILE A 217 -8.81 16.68 -5.63
C ILE A 217 -8.27 17.39 -6.88
N GLY A 218 -6.95 17.27 -7.10
CA GLY A 218 -6.31 17.81 -8.29
C GLY A 218 -6.38 16.80 -9.45
N ALA A 219 -6.92 17.24 -10.59
CA ALA A 219 -6.74 16.52 -11.84
C ALA A 219 -5.31 16.77 -12.34
N SER A 220 -4.41 15.80 -12.26
CA SER A 220 -3.11 15.88 -12.93
C SER A 220 -3.31 15.70 -14.43
N ALA A 221 -2.73 16.58 -15.23
CA ALA A 221 -2.70 16.41 -16.69
C ALA A 221 -1.88 15.14 -17.02
N PRO A 222 -2.36 14.25 -17.91
CA PRO A 222 -1.71 12.98 -18.17
C PRO A 222 -0.43 13.19 -18.98
N ASN A 223 0.73 13.06 -18.35
CA ASN A 223 2.00 12.93 -19.06
C ASN A 223 2.38 11.44 -19.20
N ARG A 224 1.58 10.70 -19.96
CA ARG A 224 1.85 9.29 -20.32
C ARG A 224 3.11 9.11 -21.18
N ALA A 225 3.64 10.17 -21.80
CA ALA A 225 4.79 10.08 -22.70
C ALA A 225 6.14 9.91 -21.98
N ALA A 226 6.29 10.42 -20.75
CA ALA A 226 7.55 10.33 -20.00
C ALA A 226 7.85 8.92 -19.47
N MET A 227 6.84 8.07 -19.30
CA MET A 227 7.00 6.72 -18.75
C MET A 227 7.39 5.69 -19.82
N ALA A 228 6.94 5.87 -21.05
CA ALA A 228 7.32 5.00 -22.17
C ALA A 228 8.82 5.11 -22.52
N ALA A 229 9.44 6.26 -22.26
CA ALA A 229 10.86 6.49 -22.53
C ALA A 229 11.80 5.87 -21.46
N ALA A 230 11.33 5.63 -20.24
CA ALA A 230 12.13 5.03 -19.15
C ALA A 230 12.11 3.49 -19.17
N SER A 231 11.19 2.85 -19.89
CA SER A 231 11.05 1.39 -19.98
C SER A 231 11.89 0.74 -21.09
N GLY A 232 12.62 1.54 -21.88
CA GLY A 232 13.39 1.06 -23.03
C GLY A 232 14.77 0.45 -22.74
N ALA A 233 15.21 0.33 -21.49
CA ALA A 233 16.52 -0.22 -21.16
C ALA A 233 16.43 -1.30 -20.09
N GLY A 234 16.30 -2.54 -20.49
CA GLY A 234 16.51 -3.71 -19.62
C GLY A 234 15.35 -4.70 -19.65
N GLY A 235 15.38 -5.61 -20.61
CA GLY A 235 14.50 -6.77 -20.65
C GLY A 235 14.74 -7.65 -19.41
N LEU A 236 13.85 -7.54 -18.44
CA LEU A 236 13.73 -8.49 -17.33
C LEU A 236 12.50 -9.34 -17.56
N ALA A 237 12.71 -10.65 -17.54
CA ALA A 237 11.67 -11.65 -17.71
C ALA A 237 10.46 -11.34 -16.82
N LYS A 238 9.26 -11.44 -17.39
CA LYS A 238 8.00 -11.36 -16.66
C LYS A 238 8.00 -12.38 -15.53
N PRO A 239 7.68 -12.01 -14.28
CA PRO A 239 7.39 -13.01 -13.28
C PRO A 239 6.15 -13.79 -13.74
N ALA A 240 6.27 -15.13 -13.76
CA ALA A 240 5.15 -16.03 -14.02
C ALA A 240 4.14 -15.89 -12.88
N VAL A 241 3.10 -15.12 -13.08
CA VAL A 241 2.07 -14.80 -12.08
C VAL A 241 0.73 -15.41 -12.48
N ASP A 242 0.74 -16.53 -13.24
CA ASP A 242 -0.47 -17.24 -13.61
C ASP A 242 -0.69 -18.50 -12.78
N ALA A 243 -1.95 -18.65 -12.36
CA ALA A 243 -2.62 -19.83 -11.82
C ALA A 243 -2.32 -20.24 -10.36
N ALA A 244 -3.01 -19.60 -9.41
CA ALA A 244 -3.51 -20.30 -8.22
C ALA A 244 -4.77 -19.61 -7.66
N ALA A 245 -5.82 -19.49 -8.47
CA ALA A 245 -7.17 -19.29 -7.98
C ALA A 245 -7.74 -20.66 -7.55
N GLY A 246 -7.35 -21.10 -6.36
CA GLY A 246 -8.02 -22.22 -5.70
C GLY A 246 -9.44 -21.80 -5.32
N ARG A 247 -10.45 -22.39 -5.96
CA ARG A 247 -11.87 -22.26 -5.60
C ARG A 247 -12.07 -22.74 -4.15
N PRO A 248 -12.90 -22.05 -3.35
CA PRO A 248 -13.34 -22.60 -2.07
C PRO A 248 -14.20 -23.85 -2.35
N ARG A 249 -13.91 -24.95 -1.66
CA ARG A 249 -14.78 -26.12 -1.64
C ARG A 249 -16.05 -25.73 -0.90
N GLU A 250 -17.18 -25.78 -1.59
CA GLU A 250 -18.50 -25.92 -0.98
C GLU A 250 -18.52 -27.25 -0.21
N ASN A 251 -18.70 -27.17 1.10
CA ASN A 251 -19.11 -28.32 1.90
C ASN A 251 -20.64 -28.43 1.80
N ALA A 252 -21.09 -29.43 1.07
CA ALA A 252 -22.43 -30.00 1.21
C ALA A 252 -22.41 -31.02 2.35
N VAL A 253 -23.50 -30.99 3.15
CA VAL A 253 -23.99 -31.85 4.24
C VAL A 253 -23.39 -31.55 5.60
#